data_f57fb919cd03ebf264335144c7e0c922
#
_entry.id   f57fb919cd03ebf264335144c7e0c922
#
_cell.length_a   1.000
_cell.length_b   1.000
_cell.length_c   1.000
_cell.angle_alpha   90.00
_cell.angle_beta   90.00
_cell.angle_gamma   90.00
#
_symmetry.space_group_name_H-M   'P 1'
#
loop_
_entity.id
_entity.type
_entity.pdbx_description
1 polymer ?
#
loop_
_entity_poly.entity_id
_entity_poly.type
_entity_poly.pdbx_seq_one_letter_code
_entity_poly.pdbx_strand_id
1 'polypeptide(L)'
;MKINTWFGVLETNTAGEILESRLLPKNIREIALNSLSLRDSRLNLPPEGFDLKAAALKSGFVESPAEYYSILHEVALEAAKLQVSGALTPDQRIIQAVEALDDINETSNALSERLSEWYGGYFPEIGLSGEDLALFIIKYGSRENVGPEDPLYSKASTSMGAKLEPADEALLKGFAENVRGLYERRRQLEAYIENSMELVAPNLKLIAGPMLGARLISLAGS
;
A
#
# COMPACT_ATOMS: atom_id res chain seq x y z
N MET A 1 19.10 -28.51 30.66
CA MET A 1 18.21 -27.38 30.25
C MET A 1 18.16 -27.35 28.75
N LYS A 2 16.95 -27.17 28.16
CA LYS A 2 16.81 -27.00 26.68
C LYS A 2 17.01 -25.55 26.32
N ILE A 3 17.83 -25.28 25.29
CA ILE A 3 18.13 -23.96 24.78
C ILE A 3 17.84 -23.98 23.27
N ASN A 4 16.94 -23.15 22.81
CA ASN A 4 16.66 -22.97 21.40
C ASN A 4 17.63 -21.92 20.82
N THR A 5 18.32 -22.30 19.75
CA THR A 5 19.22 -21.42 19.03
C THR A 5 18.79 -21.26 17.58
N TRP A 6 19.31 -20.27 16.88
CA TRP A 6 18.99 -20.06 15.47
C TRP A 6 19.42 -21.25 14.56
N PHE A 7 20.38 -22.07 15.02
CA PHE A 7 20.87 -23.25 14.27
C PHE A 7 20.39 -24.59 14.82
N GLY A 8 19.56 -24.62 15.87
CA GLY A 8 19.00 -25.86 16.42
C GLY A 8 18.68 -25.79 17.90
N VAL A 9 18.46 -26.95 18.50
CA VAL A 9 18.15 -27.11 19.93
C VAL A 9 19.32 -27.78 20.61
N LEU A 10 19.76 -27.18 21.71
CA LEU A 10 20.85 -27.69 22.54
C LEU A 10 20.31 -28.12 23.91
N GLU A 11 20.73 -29.26 24.40
CA GLU A 11 20.54 -29.66 25.81
C GLU A 11 21.82 -29.43 26.58
N THR A 12 21.76 -28.62 27.65
CA THR A 12 22.93 -28.27 28.46
C THR A 12 22.74 -28.72 29.91
N ASN A 13 23.85 -29.01 30.60
CA ASN A 13 23.84 -29.16 32.04
C ASN A 13 23.77 -27.78 32.75
N THR A 14 23.77 -27.80 34.09
CA THR A 14 23.79 -26.58 34.91
C THR A 14 25.08 -25.75 34.79
N ALA A 15 26.15 -26.35 34.30
CA ALA A 15 27.45 -25.68 34.05
C ALA A 15 27.52 -25.08 32.61
N GLY A 16 26.50 -25.23 31.79
CA GLY A 16 26.47 -24.72 30.42
C GLY A 16 27.17 -25.61 29.38
N GLU A 17 27.55 -26.84 29.74
CA GLU A 17 28.12 -27.80 28.79
C GLU A 17 27.02 -28.47 27.97
N ILE A 18 27.28 -28.63 26.68
CA ILE A 18 26.35 -29.26 25.74
C ILE A 18 26.38 -30.76 25.95
N LEU A 19 25.23 -31.35 26.31
CA LEU A 19 25.03 -32.77 26.49
C LEU A 19 24.53 -33.42 25.19
N GLU A 20 23.59 -32.77 24.52
CA GLU A 20 22.99 -33.22 23.28
C GLU A 20 22.71 -32.05 22.38
N SER A 21 22.82 -32.23 21.08
CA SER A 21 22.50 -31.22 20.09
C SER A 21 21.64 -31.80 18.98
N ARG A 22 20.52 -31.10 18.68
CA ARG A 22 19.68 -31.37 17.52
C ARG A 22 19.78 -30.22 16.56
N LEU A 23 20.70 -30.35 15.59
CA LEU A 23 21.03 -29.30 14.64
C LEU A 23 20.03 -29.26 13.49
N LEU A 24 19.76 -28.06 12.98
CA LEU A 24 19.04 -27.87 11.70
C LEU A 24 19.97 -28.20 10.53
N PRO A 25 19.43 -28.65 9.40
CA PRO A 25 20.20 -28.76 8.17
C PRO A 25 20.74 -27.37 7.77
N LYS A 26 21.89 -27.33 7.09
CA LYS A 26 22.51 -26.06 6.63
C LYS A 26 21.72 -25.46 5.46
N ASN A 27 20.40 -25.33 5.62
CA ASN A 27 19.49 -24.64 4.69
C ASN A 27 19.19 -23.25 5.24
N ILE A 28 19.73 -22.23 4.59
CA ILE A 28 19.66 -20.83 5.04
C ILE A 28 18.21 -20.40 5.28
N ARG A 29 17.28 -20.78 4.40
CA ARG A 29 15.87 -20.40 4.53
C ARG A 29 15.16 -21.06 5.72
N GLU A 30 15.43 -22.34 5.97
CA GLU A 30 14.89 -23.07 7.13
C GLU A 30 15.42 -22.48 8.44
N ILE A 31 16.71 -22.18 8.47
CA ILE A 31 17.35 -21.55 9.62
C ILE A 31 16.82 -20.15 9.87
N ALA A 32 16.59 -19.36 8.81
CA ALA A 32 15.99 -18.04 8.89
C ALA A 32 14.55 -18.09 9.45
N LEU A 33 13.73 -19.03 8.98
CA LEU A 33 12.36 -19.23 9.50
C LEU A 33 12.39 -19.64 11.00
N ASN A 34 13.30 -20.55 11.39
CA ASN A 34 13.48 -20.91 12.79
C ASN A 34 13.90 -19.70 13.64
N SER A 35 14.82 -18.89 13.16
CA SER A 35 15.27 -17.67 13.85
C SER A 35 14.13 -16.69 14.08
N LEU A 36 13.26 -16.49 13.09
CA LEU A 36 12.09 -15.63 13.20
C LEU A 36 11.07 -16.20 14.21
N SER A 37 10.78 -17.50 14.15
CA SER A 37 9.85 -18.14 15.09
C SER A 37 10.31 -18.08 16.54
N LEU A 38 11.63 -18.16 16.78
CA LEU A 38 12.23 -18.01 18.11
C LEU A 38 12.09 -16.58 18.64
N ARG A 39 12.23 -15.58 17.79
CA ARG A 39 12.03 -14.18 18.15
C ARG A 39 10.60 -13.93 18.63
N ASP A 40 9.61 -14.53 17.95
CA ASP A 40 8.20 -14.36 18.27
C ASP A 40 7.77 -15.14 19.51
N SER A 41 8.20 -16.40 19.62
CA SER A 41 7.81 -17.29 20.74
C SER A 41 8.53 -16.98 22.03
N ARG A 42 9.77 -16.49 21.99
CA ARG A 42 10.68 -16.25 23.13
C ARG A 42 10.85 -17.44 24.08
N LEU A 43 10.57 -18.65 23.62
CA LEU A 43 10.64 -19.87 24.44
C LEU A 43 12.07 -20.42 24.49
N ASN A 44 12.57 -20.68 25.71
CA ASN A 44 13.87 -21.32 25.95
C ASN A 44 15.03 -20.68 25.19
N LEU A 45 15.05 -19.34 25.13
CA LEU A 45 16.17 -18.62 24.53
C LEU A 45 17.46 -18.82 25.33
N PRO A 46 18.64 -18.67 24.68
CA PRO A 46 19.92 -18.68 25.39
C PRO A 46 19.92 -17.66 26.52
N PRO A 47 20.48 -18.01 27.71
CA PRO A 47 20.63 -17.04 28.77
C PRO A 47 21.62 -15.95 28.39
N GLU A 48 21.53 -14.80 29.05
CA GLU A 48 22.45 -13.70 28.84
C GLU A 48 23.89 -14.15 29.06
N GLY A 49 24.78 -13.78 28.14
CA GLY A 49 26.18 -14.18 28.15
C GLY A 49 26.49 -15.57 27.59
N PHE A 50 25.49 -16.31 27.07
CA PHE A 50 25.73 -17.60 26.43
C PHE A 50 26.44 -17.42 25.07
N ASP A 51 27.62 -18.02 24.93
CA ASP A 51 28.43 -17.93 23.69
C ASP A 51 27.89 -18.88 22.60
N LEU A 52 26.99 -18.33 21.77
CA LEU A 52 26.40 -19.05 20.65
C LEU A 52 27.42 -19.53 19.62
N LYS A 53 28.48 -18.78 19.39
CA LYS A 53 29.56 -19.15 18.47
C LYS A 53 30.33 -20.36 18.99
N ALA A 54 30.75 -20.32 20.26
CA ALA A 54 31.39 -21.46 20.89
C ALA A 54 30.50 -22.69 20.90
N ALA A 55 29.20 -22.51 21.13
CA ALA A 55 28.22 -23.58 21.08
C ALA A 55 28.06 -24.17 19.67
N ALA A 56 28.03 -23.36 18.62
CA ALA A 56 27.96 -23.81 17.23
C ALA A 56 29.20 -24.62 16.80
N LEU A 57 30.39 -24.19 17.25
CA LEU A 57 31.64 -24.92 17.02
C LEU A 57 31.67 -26.26 17.78
N LYS A 58 31.31 -26.25 19.06
CA LYS A 58 31.32 -27.47 19.90
C LYS A 58 30.25 -28.50 19.46
N SER A 59 29.11 -28.05 18.98
CA SER A 59 28.05 -28.93 18.46
C SER A 59 28.34 -29.50 17.07
N GLY A 60 29.40 -29.02 16.40
CA GLY A 60 29.70 -29.43 15.02
C GLY A 60 28.81 -28.81 13.95
N PHE A 61 28.06 -27.76 14.28
CA PHE A 61 27.26 -27.02 13.29
C PHE A 61 28.16 -26.30 12.29
N VAL A 62 29.27 -25.73 12.75
CA VAL A 62 30.29 -25.06 11.92
C VAL A 62 31.69 -25.54 12.30
N GLU A 63 32.60 -25.51 11.33
CA GLU A 63 33.99 -25.96 11.51
C GLU A 63 34.93 -24.81 11.89
N SER A 64 34.54 -23.57 11.62
CA SER A 64 35.37 -22.41 11.89
C SER A 64 34.53 -21.17 12.29
N PRO A 65 35.16 -20.20 13.01
CA PRO A 65 34.52 -18.91 13.27
C PRO A 65 34.16 -18.14 12.00
N ALA A 66 34.93 -18.27 10.93
CA ALA A 66 34.65 -17.62 9.66
C ALA A 66 33.35 -18.17 9.03
N GLU A 67 33.18 -19.50 9.04
CA GLU A 67 31.96 -20.16 8.56
C GLU A 67 30.74 -19.75 9.41
N TYR A 68 30.88 -19.65 10.74
CA TYR A 68 29.81 -19.18 11.62
C TYR A 68 29.32 -17.80 11.22
N TYR A 69 30.20 -16.85 11.01
CA TYR A 69 29.80 -15.49 10.63
C TYR A 69 29.24 -15.42 9.19
N SER A 70 29.74 -16.23 8.26
CA SER A 70 29.20 -16.32 6.90
C SER A 70 27.76 -16.81 6.90
N ILE A 71 27.49 -17.93 7.57
CA ILE A 71 26.13 -18.50 7.66
C ILE A 71 25.20 -17.53 8.42
N LEU A 72 25.65 -16.96 9.53
CA LEU A 72 24.87 -16.00 10.31
C LEU A 72 24.47 -14.78 9.45
N HIS A 73 25.39 -14.26 8.64
CA HIS A 73 25.12 -13.15 7.73
C HIS A 73 24.07 -13.52 6.68
N GLU A 74 24.22 -14.66 6.03
CA GLU A 74 23.26 -15.15 5.04
C GLU A 74 21.88 -15.39 5.66
N VAL A 75 21.82 -15.98 6.85
CA VAL A 75 20.57 -16.19 7.60
C VAL A 75 19.92 -14.86 7.98
N ALA A 76 20.69 -13.88 8.42
CA ALA A 76 20.18 -12.56 8.76
C ALA A 76 19.61 -11.83 7.54
N LEU A 77 20.27 -11.92 6.37
CA LEU A 77 19.78 -11.37 5.13
C LEU A 77 18.48 -12.06 4.66
N GLU A 78 18.43 -13.39 4.74
CA GLU A 78 17.23 -14.14 4.34
C GLU A 78 16.07 -13.87 5.31
N ALA A 79 16.31 -13.81 6.61
CA ALA A 79 15.32 -13.44 7.61
C ALA A 79 14.76 -12.03 7.35
N ALA A 80 15.62 -11.07 7.02
CA ALA A 80 15.19 -9.72 6.64
C ALA A 80 14.30 -9.71 5.39
N LYS A 81 14.68 -10.48 4.34
CA LYS A 81 13.85 -10.63 3.13
C LYS A 81 12.47 -11.23 3.44
N LEU A 82 12.44 -12.28 4.26
CA LEU A 82 11.18 -12.92 4.68
C LEU A 82 10.30 -11.95 5.48
N GLN A 83 10.87 -11.16 6.37
CA GLN A 83 10.14 -10.14 7.12
C GLN A 83 9.56 -9.04 6.19
N VAL A 84 10.37 -8.52 5.28
CA VAL A 84 9.92 -7.49 4.32
C VAL A 84 8.82 -8.05 3.42
N SER A 85 8.97 -9.28 2.89
CA SER A 85 7.96 -9.90 2.04
C SER A 85 6.66 -10.22 2.77
N GLY A 86 6.72 -10.47 4.08
CA GLY A 86 5.55 -10.72 4.93
C GLY A 86 4.93 -9.46 5.55
N ALA A 87 5.57 -8.31 5.42
CA ALA A 87 5.12 -7.08 6.06
C ALA A 87 3.86 -6.47 5.42
N LEU A 88 3.58 -6.78 4.14
CA LEU A 88 2.41 -6.27 3.44
C LEU A 88 1.17 -7.10 3.78
N THR A 89 0.65 -6.92 4.96
CA THR A 89 -0.56 -7.56 5.47
C THR A 89 -1.84 -7.03 4.77
N PRO A 90 -2.97 -7.74 4.83
CA PRO A 90 -4.22 -7.28 4.21
C PRO A 90 -4.71 -5.92 4.72
N ASP A 91 -4.54 -5.63 6.01
CA ASP A 91 -4.85 -4.34 6.63
C ASP A 91 -3.94 -3.22 6.13
N GLN A 92 -2.63 -3.47 5.98
CA GLN A 92 -1.70 -2.51 5.39
C GLN A 92 -2.09 -2.12 3.95
N ARG A 93 -2.63 -3.06 3.18
CA ARG A 93 -3.15 -2.75 1.83
C ARG A 93 -4.39 -1.85 1.87
N ILE A 94 -5.25 -2.02 2.87
CA ILE A 94 -6.39 -1.11 3.08
C ILE A 94 -5.91 0.28 3.45
N ILE A 95 -4.92 0.41 4.35
CA ILE A 95 -4.33 1.69 4.74
C ILE A 95 -3.81 2.43 3.50
N GLN A 96 -2.99 1.78 2.68
CA GLN A 96 -2.47 2.38 1.46
C GLN A 96 -3.56 2.79 0.47
N ALA A 97 -4.64 2.02 0.38
CA ALA A 97 -5.77 2.37 -0.49
C ALA A 97 -6.56 3.57 0.02
N VAL A 98 -6.71 3.72 1.34
CA VAL A 98 -7.37 4.87 1.98
C VAL A 98 -6.53 6.14 1.77
N GLU A 99 -5.23 6.09 2.01
CA GLU A 99 -4.32 7.21 1.78
C GLU A 99 -4.33 7.65 0.31
N ALA A 100 -4.24 6.69 -0.62
CA ALA A 100 -4.33 6.98 -2.04
C ALA A 100 -5.69 7.58 -2.46
N LEU A 101 -6.79 7.17 -1.81
CA LEU A 101 -8.12 7.74 -2.05
C LEU A 101 -8.20 9.19 -1.57
N ASP A 102 -7.63 9.50 -0.42
CA ASP A 102 -7.61 10.87 0.11
C ASP A 102 -6.77 11.79 -0.78
N ASP A 103 -5.61 11.35 -1.26
CA ASP A 103 -4.78 12.08 -2.24
C ASP A 103 -5.53 12.33 -3.56
N ILE A 104 -6.26 11.32 -4.06
CA ILE A 104 -7.07 11.47 -5.28
C ILE A 104 -8.22 12.45 -5.06
N ASN A 105 -8.87 12.43 -3.91
CA ASN A 105 -9.95 13.37 -3.59
C ASN A 105 -9.44 14.82 -3.58
N GLU A 106 -8.31 15.08 -2.92
CA GLU A 106 -7.69 16.40 -2.88
C GLU A 106 -7.27 16.86 -4.29
N THR A 107 -6.57 16.00 -5.03
CA THR A 107 -6.10 16.31 -6.38
C THR A 107 -7.26 16.52 -7.36
N SER A 108 -8.30 15.69 -7.31
CA SER A 108 -9.47 15.82 -8.20
C SER A 108 -10.24 17.11 -7.94
N ASN A 109 -10.37 17.55 -6.67
CA ASN A 109 -11.00 18.81 -6.32
C ASN A 109 -10.19 19.99 -6.88
N ALA A 110 -8.87 20.03 -6.60
CA ALA A 110 -8.00 21.09 -7.06
C ALA A 110 -7.98 21.22 -8.59
N LEU A 111 -7.89 20.09 -9.32
CA LEU A 111 -7.88 20.11 -10.79
C LEU A 111 -9.27 20.43 -11.37
N SER A 112 -10.36 20.03 -10.70
CA SER A 112 -11.72 20.39 -11.11
C SER A 112 -11.99 21.89 -10.97
N GLU A 113 -11.53 22.50 -9.87
CA GLU A 113 -11.58 23.95 -9.66
C GLU A 113 -10.79 24.67 -10.75
N ARG A 114 -9.57 24.23 -11.02
CA ARG A 114 -8.73 24.80 -12.09
C ARG A 114 -9.40 24.70 -13.45
N LEU A 115 -9.99 23.53 -13.77
CA LEU A 115 -10.74 23.33 -15.02
C LEU A 115 -11.93 24.28 -15.11
N SER A 116 -12.67 24.45 -14.03
CA SER A 116 -13.82 25.36 -13.96
C SER A 116 -13.43 26.81 -14.16
N GLU A 117 -12.36 27.26 -13.51
CA GLU A 117 -11.81 28.62 -13.69
C GLU A 117 -11.35 28.85 -15.13
N TRP A 118 -10.61 27.90 -15.69
CA TRP A 118 -10.06 28.03 -17.04
C TRP A 118 -11.15 28.01 -18.10
N TYR A 119 -12.07 27.04 -18.05
CA TYR A 119 -13.17 26.94 -19.01
C TYR A 119 -14.22 28.03 -18.82
N GLY A 120 -14.38 28.57 -17.62
CA GLY A 120 -15.29 29.66 -17.32
C GLY A 120 -15.04 30.92 -18.12
N GLY A 121 -13.83 31.17 -18.60
CA GLY A 121 -13.53 32.27 -19.55
C GLY A 121 -14.17 32.08 -20.94
N TYR A 122 -14.42 30.83 -21.33
CA TYR A 122 -15.00 30.49 -22.63
C TYR A 122 -16.51 30.21 -22.57
N PHE A 123 -17.01 29.70 -21.42
CA PHE A 123 -18.42 29.44 -21.23
C PHE A 123 -18.85 29.68 -19.77
N PRO A 124 -18.96 30.94 -19.33
CA PRO A 124 -19.27 31.28 -17.94
C PRO A 124 -20.64 30.82 -17.46
N GLU A 125 -21.63 30.69 -18.37
CA GLU A 125 -23.00 30.31 -18.01
C GLU A 125 -23.22 28.79 -17.94
N ILE A 126 -22.18 27.97 -18.10
CA ILE A 126 -22.28 26.51 -18.19
C ILE A 126 -22.97 25.88 -16.98
N GLY A 127 -22.58 26.30 -15.76
CA GLY A 127 -23.17 25.80 -14.51
C GLY A 127 -22.83 24.35 -14.17
N LEU A 128 -21.85 23.73 -14.86
CA LEU A 128 -21.30 22.41 -14.57
C LEU A 128 -20.01 22.55 -13.78
N SER A 129 -19.67 21.54 -13.01
CA SER A 129 -18.40 21.45 -12.24
C SER A 129 -17.94 20.01 -12.14
N GLY A 130 -16.70 19.81 -11.68
CA GLY A 130 -16.14 18.49 -11.40
C GLY A 130 -16.17 17.57 -12.63
N GLU A 131 -16.64 16.33 -12.43
CA GLU A 131 -16.70 15.32 -13.48
C GLU A 131 -17.64 15.70 -14.63
N ASP A 132 -18.80 16.32 -14.33
CA ASP A 132 -19.78 16.72 -15.37
C ASP A 132 -19.20 17.76 -16.33
N LEU A 133 -18.43 18.73 -15.80
CA LEU A 133 -17.72 19.69 -16.63
C LEU A 133 -16.65 19.02 -17.48
N ALA A 134 -15.88 18.10 -16.90
CA ALA A 134 -14.87 17.36 -17.63
C ALA A 134 -15.48 16.56 -18.79
N LEU A 135 -16.58 15.85 -18.55
CA LEU A 135 -17.31 15.10 -19.57
C LEU A 135 -17.86 16.00 -20.67
N PHE A 136 -18.39 17.17 -20.31
CA PHE A 136 -18.85 18.16 -21.29
C PHE A 136 -17.70 18.62 -22.21
N ILE A 137 -16.56 19.00 -21.63
CA ILE A 137 -15.39 19.46 -22.39
C ILE A 137 -14.83 18.35 -23.30
N ILE A 138 -14.76 17.13 -22.83
CA ILE A 138 -14.33 15.97 -23.63
C ILE A 138 -15.26 15.78 -24.83
N LYS A 139 -16.59 15.89 -24.60
CA LYS A 139 -17.60 15.66 -25.63
C LYS A 139 -17.63 16.76 -26.67
N TYR A 140 -17.66 18.00 -26.25
CA TYR A 140 -17.90 19.14 -27.13
C TYR A 140 -16.67 20.00 -27.40
N GLY A 141 -15.73 20.12 -26.44
CA GLY A 141 -14.63 21.07 -26.47
C GLY A 141 -15.15 22.51 -26.40
N SER A 142 -15.40 23.11 -27.56
CA SER A 142 -16.02 24.44 -27.67
C SER A 142 -17.53 24.40 -27.48
N ARG A 143 -18.10 25.45 -26.84
CA ARG A 143 -19.53 25.65 -26.75
C ARG A 143 -20.23 25.71 -28.14
N GLU A 144 -19.51 26.12 -29.19
CA GLU A 144 -20.00 26.21 -30.55
C GLU A 144 -20.35 24.83 -31.13
N ASN A 145 -19.83 23.75 -30.55
CA ASN A 145 -20.08 22.37 -30.96
C ASN A 145 -21.34 21.76 -30.28
N VAL A 146 -21.98 22.49 -29.39
CA VAL A 146 -23.18 22.01 -28.68
C VAL A 146 -24.37 22.03 -29.65
N GLY A 147 -24.97 20.86 -29.86
CA GLY A 147 -26.12 20.71 -30.77
C GLY A 147 -27.44 21.16 -30.15
N PRO A 148 -28.44 21.44 -30.98
CA PRO A 148 -29.76 21.94 -30.54
C PRO A 148 -30.57 20.97 -29.67
N GLU A 149 -30.19 19.68 -29.64
CA GLU A 149 -30.80 18.65 -28.81
C GLU A 149 -30.23 18.65 -27.35
N ASP A 150 -29.12 19.35 -27.11
CA ASP A 150 -28.54 19.40 -25.79
C ASP A 150 -29.22 20.47 -24.90
N PRO A 151 -29.53 20.17 -23.65
CA PRO A 151 -30.14 21.15 -22.72
C PRO A 151 -29.34 22.44 -22.55
N LEU A 152 -28.04 22.42 -22.79
CA LEU A 152 -27.17 23.58 -22.68
C LEU A 152 -27.07 24.41 -23.96
N TYR A 153 -27.71 24.00 -25.07
CA TYR A 153 -27.66 24.70 -26.36
C TYR A 153 -28.05 26.17 -26.25
N SER A 154 -29.18 26.46 -25.58
CA SER A 154 -29.66 27.84 -25.40
C SER A 154 -28.64 28.72 -24.70
N LYS A 155 -27.97 28.21 -23.65
CA LYS A 155 -26.91 28.93 -22.95
C LYS A 155 -25.68 29.07 -23.82
N ALA A 156 -25.29 28.00 -24.53
CA ALA A 156 -24.11 27.97 -25.38
C ALA A 156 -24.23 29.00 -26.54
N SER A 157 -25.39 29.09 -27.15
CA SER A 157 -25.66 30.00 -28.30
C SER A 157 -25.69 31.49 -27.90
N THR A 158 -26.05 31.80 -26.66
CA THR A 158 -26.18 33.19 -26.15
C THR A 158 -25.04 33.58 -25.19
N SER A 159 -24.07 32.71 -24.96
CA SER A 159 -22.95 32.92 -24.03
C SER A 159 -22.09 34.12 -24.41
N MET A 160 -21.71 34.89 -23.38
CA MET A 160 -20.79 36.04 -23.51
C MET A 160 -19.30 35.66 -23.40
N GLY A 161 -18.98 34.36 -23.20
CA GLY A 161 -17.60 33.92 -23.07
C GLY A 161 -16.76 34.13 -24.32
N ALA A 162 -15.45 34.13 -24.19
CA ALA A 162 -14.52 34.23 -25.30
C ALA A 162 -14.67 33.06 -26.28
N LYS A 163 -14.20 33.22 -27.50
CA LYS A 163 -14.09 32.13 -28.45
C LYS A 163 -12.93 31.21 -28.05
N LEU A 164 -13.16 29.91 -28.09
CA LEU A 164 -12.14 28.91 -27.81
C LEU A 164 -11.34 28.60 -29.09
N GLU A 165 -10.04 28.87 -29.05
CA GLU A 165 -9.16 28.57 -30.17
C GLU A 165 -8.80 27.07 -30.19
N PRO A 166 -8.51 26.47 -31.37
CA PRO A 166 -8.26 25.03 -31.48
C PRO A 166 -7.09 24.50 -30.60
N ALA A 167 -6.07 25.31 -30.41
CA ALA A 167 -4.93 24.94 -29.55
C ALA A 167 -5.33 24.85 -28.06
N ASP A 168 -6.13 25.81 -27.59
CA ASP A 168 -6.66 25.83 -26.23
C ASP A 168 -7.68 24.71 -26.02
N GLU A 169 -8.51 24.45 -27.04
CA GLU A 169 -9.49 23.33 -27.00
C GLU A 169 -8.77 21.98 -26.82
N ALA A 170 -7.68 21.74 -27.55
CA ALA A 170 -6.91 20.50 -27.41
C ALA A 170 -6.30 20.36 -26.00
N LEU A 171 -5.77 21.45 -25.42
CA LEU A 171 -5.22 21.46 -24.07
C LEU A 171 -6.30 21.21 -23.01
N LEU A 172 -7.43 21.90 -23.13
CA LEU A 172 -8.57 21.75 -22.22
C LEU A 172 -9.17 20.34 -22.26
N LYS A 173 -9.30 19.73 -23.45
CA LYS A 173 -9.75 18.33 -23.58
C LYS A 173 -8.77 17.38 -22.88
N GLY A 174 -7.47 17.51 -23.11
CA GLY A 174 -6.45 16.68 -22.43
C GLY A 174 -6.49 16.86 -20.92
N PHE A 175 -6.69 18.10 -20.44
CA PHE A 175 -6.79 18.36 -19.01
C PHE A 175 -8.09 17.77 -18.42
N ALA A 176 -9.20 17.87 -19.12
CA ALA A 176 -10.49 17.27 -18.74
C ALA A 176 -10.41 15.73 -18.70
N GLU A 177 -9.68 15.10 -19.61
CA GLU A 177 -9.43 13.66 -19.57
C GLU A 177 -8.67 13.23 -18.32
N ASN A 178 -7.68 14.02 -17.85
CA ASN A 178 -7.00 13.76 -16.60
C ASN A 178 -7.97 13.86 -15.40
N VAL A 179 -8.81 14.90 -15.35
CA VAL A 179 -9.82 15.06 -14.29
C VAL A 179 -10.77 13.87 -14.29
N ARG A 180 -11.34 13.48 -15.44
CA ARG A 180 -12.18 12.29 -15.55
C ARG A 180 -11.47 11.02 -15.06
N GLY A 181 -10.20 10.86 -15.44
CA GLY A 181 -9.38 9.73 -15.01
C GLY A 181 -9.24 9.64 -13.49
N LEU A 182 -9.13 10.76 -12.78
CA LEU A 182 -9.08 10.79 -11.32
C LEU A 182 -10.41 10.33 -10.70
N TYR A 183 -11.55 10.80 -11.21
CA TYR A 183 -12.87 10.34 -10.76
C TYR A 183 -13.08 8.84 -10.98
N GLU A 184 -12.58 8.29 -12.07
CA GLU A 184 -12.63 6.87 -12.34
C GLU A 184 -11.73 6.07 -11.36
N ARG A 185 -10.52 6.54 -11.08
CA ARG A 185 -9.63 5.94 -10.08
C ARG A 185 -10.21 5.99 -8.68
N ARG A 186 -10.86 7.08 -8.32
CA ARG A 186 -11.59 7.21 -7.06
C ARG A 186 -12.61 6.07 -6.91
N ARG A 187 -13.48 5.87 -7.89
CA ARG A 187 -14.48 4.78 -7.88
C ARG A 187 -13.84 3.40 -7.77
N GLN A 188 -12.72 3.19 -8.45
CA GLN A 188 -11.98 1.92 -8.37
C GLN A 188 -11.40 1.67 -6.98
N LEU A 189 -10.86 2.69 -6.31
CA LEU A 189 -10.34 2.58 -4.95
C LEU A 189 -11.47 2.36 -3.94
N GLU A 190 -12.59 3.08 -4.07
CA GLU A 190 -13.76 2.87 -3.22
C GLU A 190 -14.26 1.42 -3.31
N ALA A 191 -14.39 0.87 -4.52
CA ALA A 191 -14.77 -0.52 -4.72
C ALA A 191 -13.74 -1.52 -4.17
N TYR A 192 -12.44 -1.23 -4.34
CA TYR A 192 -11.37 -2.05 -3.77
C TYR A 192 -11.42 -2.08 -2.24
N ILE A 193 -11.59 -0.91 -1.61
CA ILE A 193 -11.69 -0.80 -0.15
C ILE A 193 -12.92 -1.56 0.35
N GLU A 194 -14.07 -1.41 -0.30
CA GLU A 194 -15.29 -2.10 0.07
C GLU A 194 -15.14 -3.63 0.06
N ASN A 195 -14.54 -4.17 -1.02
CA ASN A 195 -14.28 -5.60 -1.15
C ASN A 195 -13.24 -6.09 -0.14
N SER A 196 -12.19 -5.30 0.11
CA SER A 196 -11.13 -5.65 1.06
C SER A 196 -11.65 -5.66 2.49
N MET A 197 -12.52 -4.72 2.86
CA MET A 197 -13.15 -4.67 4.19
C MET A 197 -14.06 -5.87 4.49
N GLU A 198 -14.70 -6.45 3.45
CA GLU A 198 -15.47 -7.69 3.59
C GLU A 198 -14.61 -8.86 4.07
N LEU A 199 -13.38 -8.93 3.57
CA LEU A 199 -12.45 -10.03 3.87
C LEU A 199 -11.67 -9.81 5.17
N VAL A 200 -11.29 -8.56 5.46
CA VAL A 200 -10.36 -8.24 6.56
C VAL A 200 -11.11 -7.93 7.85
N ALA A 201 -12.18 -7.16 7.78
CA ALA A 201 -12.89 -6.67 8.95
C ALA A 201 -14.42 -6.61 8.73
N PRO A 202 -15.10 -7.77 8.49
CA PRO A 202 -16.52 -7.80 8.15
C PRO A 202 -17.40 -7.20 9.25
N ASN A 203 -17.07 -7.42 10.51
CA ASN A 203 -17.82 -6.86 11.64
C ASN A 203 -17.72 -5.33 11.71
N LEU A 204 -16.53 -4.79 11.44
CA LEU A 204 -16.32 -3.34 11.42
C LEU A 204 -17.03 -2.71 10.21
N LYS A 205 -16.98 -3.37 9.05
CA LYS A 205 -17.76 -2.98 7.86
C LYS A 205 -19.25 -2.92 8.14
N LEU A 206 -19.79 -3.92 8.86
CA LEU A 206 -21.22 -3.98 9.19
C LEU A 206 -21.65 -2.83 10.11
N ILE A 207 -20.82 -2.45 11.08
CA ILE A 207 -21.15 -1.44 12.10
C ILE A 207 -20.92 -0.02 11.56
N ALA A 208 -19.78 0.24 10.94
CA ALA A 208 -19.34 1.57 10.55
C ALA A 208 -19.50 1.86 9.03
N GLY A 209 -19.76 0.84 8.24
CA GLY A 209 -19.64 0.92 6.78
C GLY A 209 -18.20 0.75 6.30
N PRO A 210 -17.99 0.45 5.00
CA PRO A 210 -16.67 0.11 4.48
C PRO A 210 -15.66 1.27 4.58
N MET A 211 -16.06 2.47 4.19
CA MET A 211 -15.16 3.62 4.12
C MET A 211 -14.74 4.14 5.49
N LEU A 212 -15.70 4.29 6.42
CA LEU A 212 -15.38 4.72 7.78
C LEU A 212 -14.59 3.64 8.52
N GLY A 213 -14.97 2.36 8.36
CA GLY A 213 -14.23 1.24 8.92
C GLY A 213 -12.77 1.18 8.44
N ALA A 214 -12.53 1.39 7.14
CA ALA A 214 -11.18 1.43 6.58
C ALA A 214 -10.37 2.62 7.12
N ARG A 215 -10.97 3.79 7.27
CA ARG A 215 -10.33 4.97 7.90
C ARG A 215 -9.98 4.72 9.37
N LEU A 216 -10.81 4.01 10.12
CA LEU A 216 -10.49 3.63 11.51
C LEU A 216 -9.28 2.70 11.56
N ILE A 217 -9.15 1.74 10.63
CA ILE A 217 -7.96 0.88 10.50
C ILE A 217 -6.73 1.74 10.18
N SER A 218 -6.84 2.66 9.22
CA SER A 218 -5.74 3.55 8.85
C SER A 218 -5.26 4.41 10.03
N LEU A 219 -6.18 4.96 10.81
CA LEU A 219 -5.85 5.76 12.00
C LEU A 219 -5.24 4.95 13.13
N ALA A 220 -5.63 3.68 13.27
CA ALA A 220 -5.07 2.78 14.29
C ALA A 220 -3.64 2.33 13.96
N GLY A 221 -3.27 2.34 12.67
CA GLY A 221 -1.94 1.95 12.20
C GLY A 221 -1.70 0.44 12.16
N SER A 222 -2.76 -0.36 12.20
CA SER A 222 -2.80 -1.84 12.26
C SER A 222 -2.16 -2.47 13.49
#